data_9622040c64ab8b0285943e9ba560cf1e
#
_entry.id   9622040c64ab8b0285943e9ba560cf1e
#
_cell.length_a   1.000
_cell.length_b   1.000
_cell.length_c   1.000
_cell.angle_alpha   90.00
_cell.angle_beta   90.00
_cell.angle_gamma   90.00
#
_symmetry.space_group_name_H-M   'P 1'
#
loop_
_entity.id
_entity.type
_entity.pdbx_description
1 polymer ?
#
loop_
_entity_poly.entity_id
_entity_poly.type
_entity_poly.pdbx_seq_one_letter_code
_entity_poly.pdbx_strand_id
1 'polypeptide(L)'
;MIDGNVKDFIDKLSYEDHYVIYGGEKFFFNGCQVTKDGQGNTIKVVLEIYNLSNNSTIFSTTQTSISDCITEFEKAKIWNGKSFWEVEKDMQWVDE
;
A
#
# COMPACT_ATOMS: atom_id res chain seq x y z
N MET A 1 10.41 -7.91 9.42
CA MET A 1 8.98 -7.91 9.76
C MET A 1 8.47 -6.48 9.83
N ILE A 2 7.25 -6.26 9.40
CA ILE A 2 6.62 -4.95 9.58
C ILE A 2 6.30 -4.72 11.05
N ASP A 3 6.00 -5.79 11.77
CA ASP A 3 5.69 -5.73 13.20
C ASP A 3 6.77 -4.93 13.94
N GLY A 4 6.33 -3.93 14.70
CA GLY A 4 7.22 -2.99 15.37
C GLY A 4 7.62 -1.78 14.51
N ASN A 5 7.47 -1.88 13.18
CA ASN A 5 7.78 -0.80 12.24
C ASN A 5 6.59 -0.40 11.39
N VAL A 6 5.39 -0.87 11.75
CA VAL A 6 4.19 -0.68 10.92
C VAL A 6 3.85 0.79 10.74
N LYS A 7 4.07 1.62 11.75
CA LYS A 7 3.79 3.05 11.63
C LYS A 7 4.70 3.69 10.58
N ASP A 8 5.98 3.35 10.60
CA ASP A 8 6.95 3.85 9.63
C ASP A 8 6.61 3.39 8.22
N PHE A 9 6.19 2.12 8.08
CA PHE A 9 5.75 1.57 6.81
C PHE A 9 4.58 2.37 6.23
N ILE A 10 3.56 2.62 7.05
CA ILE A 10 2.35 3.37 6.63
C ILE A 10 2.72 4.81 6.28
N ASP A 11 3.55 5.47 7.09
CA ASP A 11 3.98 6.84 6.83
C ASP A 11 4.70 6.93 5.49
N LYS A 12 5.59 6.00 5.21
CA LYS A 12 6.36 5.98 3.95
C LYS A 12 5.53 5.57 2.75
N LEU A 13 4.48 4.78 2.95
CA LEU A 13 3.58 4.39 1.87
C LEU A 13 2.92 5.60 1.22
N SER A 14 2.82 6.72 1.93
CA SER A 14 2.26 7.96 1.40
C SER A 14 3.08 8.54 0.25
N TYR A 15 4.36 8.19 0.13
CA TYR A 15 5.25 8.81 -0.87
C TYR A 15 6.35 7.89 -1.40
N GLU A 16 6.49 6.67 -0.90
CA GLU A 16 7.54 5.73 -1.33
C GLU A 16 6.96 4.38 -1.70
N ASP A 17 7.65 3.70 -2.61
CA ASP A 17 7.32 2.33 -2.99
C ASP A 17 7.96 1.35 -2.00
N HIS A 18 7.28 0.23 -1.78
CA HIS A 18 7.77 -0.80 -0.87
C HIS A 18 7.58 -2.20 -1.43
N TYR A 19 8.42 -3.12 -0.95
CA TYR A 19 8.28 -4.54 -1.22
C TYR A 19 8.00 -5.27 0.07
N VAL A 20 7.10 -6.26 0.01
CA VAL A 20 6.70 -7.06 1.17
C VAL A 20 6.63 -8.52 0.76
N ILE A 21 7.08 -9.41 1.64
CA ILE A 21 6.89 -10.86 1.47
C ILE A 21 5.82 -11.30 2.46
N TYR A 22 4.81 -11.99 1.96
CA TYR A 22 3.72 -12.52 2.77
C TYR A 22 3.24 -13.84 2.15
N GLY A 23 3.15 -14.89 2.97
CA GLY A 23 2.68 -16.18 2.49
C GLY A 23 3.55 -16.79 1.39
N GLY A 24 4.85 -16.50 1.39
CA GLY A 24 5.77 -16.99 0.38
C GLY A 24 5.73 -16.22 -0.94
N GLU A 25 4.92 -15.17 -1.03
CA GLU A 25 4.79 -14.36 -2.23
C GLU A 25 5.31 -12.95 -2.01
N LYS A 26 5.80 -12.32 -3.08
CA LYS A 26 6.35 -10.97 -3.03
C LYS A 26 5.33 -9.99 -3.60
N PHE A 27 5.10 -8.93 -2.85
CA PHE A 27 4.15 -7.87 -3.22
C PHE A 27 4.88 -6.55 -3.38
N PHE A 28 4.42 -5.74 -4.34
CA PHE A 28 4.92 -4.40 -4.57
C PHE A 28 3.83 -3.40 -4.21
N PHE A 29 4.13 -2.53 -3.26
CA PHE A 29 3.26 -1.43 -2.86
C PHE A 29 3.73 -0.20 -3.62
N ASN A 30 2.98 0.18 -4.63
CA ASN A 30 3.27 1.41 -5.38
C ASN A 30 2.78 2.57 -4.52
N GLY A 31 3.69 3.35 -3.99
CA GLY A 31 3.35 4.46 -3.09
C GLY A 31 2.36 5.41 -3.75
N CYS A 32 1.67 6.22 -2.94
CA CYS A 32 0.61 7.08 -3.43
C CYS A 32 1.09 7.97 -4.57
N GLN A 33 0.43 7.85 -5.73
CA GLN A 33 0.72 8.65 -6.92
C GLN A 33 -0.22 9.84 -6.92
N VAL A 34 0.34 11.04 -6.77
CA VAL A 34 -0.44 12.28 -6.62
C VAL A 34 -0.46 13.04 -7.94
N THR A 35 -1.66 13.40 -8.39
CA THR A 35 -1.86 14.28 -9.54
C THR A 35 -2.35 15.63 -9.04
N LYS A 36 -1.72 16.71 -9.51
CA LYS A 36 -2.06 18.07 -9.12
C LYS A 36 -2.55 18.86 -10.33
N ASP A 37 -3.39 19.87 -10.08
CA ASP A 37 -3.80 20.81 -11.13
C ASP A 37 -2.71 21.86 -11.36
N GLY A 38 -2.97 22.81 -12.25
CA GLY A 38 -2.01 23.87 -12.58
C GLY A 38 -1.77 24.87 -11.44
N GLN A 39 -2.54 24.79 -10.36
CA GLN A 39 -2.42 25.66 -9.19
C GLN A 39 -1.81 24.96 -8.00
N GLY A 40 -1.38 23.70 -8.17
CA GLY A 40 -0.76 22.93 -7.10
C GLY A 40 -1.72 22.22 -6.17
N ASN A 41 -3.03 22.22 -6.49
CA ASN A 41 -4.01 21.50 -5.69
C ASN A 41 -4.05 20.02 -6.08
N THR A 42 -4.09 19.13 -5.10
CA THR A 42 -4.22 17.70 -5.35
C THR A 42 -5.63 17.39 -5.85
N ILE A 43 -5.73 16.78 -7.02
CA ILE A 43 -7.01 16.42 -7.64
C ILE A 43 -7.23 14.91 -7.69
N LYS A 44 -6.17 14.12 -7.60
CA LYS A 44 -6.26 12.66 -7.66
C LYS A 44 -5.08 12.03 -6.97
N VAL A 45 -5.35 10.96 -6.20
CA VAL A 45 -4.31 10.13 -5.59
C VAL A 45 -4.66 8.67 -5.87
N VAL A 46 -3.69 7.89 -6.34
CA VAL A 46 -3.88 6.47 -6.65
C VAL A 46 -2.90 5.66 -5.80
N LEU A 47 -3.41 4.60 -5.17
CA LEU A 47 -2.61 3.63 -4.43
C LEU A 47 -2.90 2.25 -5.00
N GLU A 48 -1.84 1.52 -5.38
CA GLU A 48 -1.96 0.20 -5.98
C GLU A 48 -1.02 -0.79 -5.32
N ILE A 49 -1.46 -2.04 -5.24
CA ILE A 49 -0.64 -3.14 -4.72
C ILE A 49 -0.67 -4.29 -5.73
N TYR A 50 0.51 -4.77 -6.08
CA TYR A 50 0.68 -5.84 -7.05
C TYR A 50 1.26 -7.08 -6.40
N ASN A 51 0.82 -8.25 -6.86
CA ASN A 51 1.48 -9.51 -6.52
C ASN A 51 2.49 -9.81 -7.62
N LEU A 52 3.77 -9.70 -7.30
CA LEU A 52 4.84 -9.92 -8.28
C LEU A 52 5.04 -11.38 -8.64
N SER A 53 4.55 -12.30 -7.82
CA SER A 53 4.68 -13.74 -8.07
C SER A 53 3.79 -14.20 -9.22
N ASN A 54 2.66 -13.51 -9.45
CA ASN A 54 1.73 -13.85 -10.53
C ASN A 54 1.35 -12.67 -11.42
N ASN A 55 2.00 -11.51 -11.22
CA ASN A 55 1.78 -10.29 -12.01
C ASN A 55 0.32 -9.79 -11.98
N SER A 56 -0.35 -9.94 -10.85
CA SER A 56 -1.73 -9.46 -10.71
C SER A 56 -1.79 -8.23 -9.83
N THR A 57 -2.78 -7.37 -10.08
CA THR A 57 -3.11 -6.26 -9.21
C THR A 57 -4.09 -6.77 -8.17
N ILE A 58 -3.73 -6.71 -6.89
CA ILE A 58 -4.59 -7.21 -5.81
C ILE A 58 -5.40 -6.08 -5.17
N PHE A 59 -4.98 -4.84 -5.35
CA PHE A 59 -5.67 -3.69 -4.76
C PHE A 59 -5.37 -2.44 -5.58
N SER A 60 -6.39 -1.62 -5.78
CA SER A 60 -6.23 -0.31 -6.41
C SER A 60 -7.35 0.60 -5.90
N THR A 61 -6.99 1.80 -5.50
CA THR A 61 -7.97 2.80 -5.12
C THR A 61 -7.57 4.17 -5.66
N THR A 62 -8.56 4.96 -6.06
CA THR A 62 -8.37 6.33 -6.52
C THR A 62 -9.22 7.22 -5.64
N GLN A 63 -8.58 8.17 -4.98
CA GLN A 63 -9.22 9.08 -4.05
C GLN A 63 -8.76 10.51 -4.33
N THR A 64 -9.21 11.46 -3.53
CA THR A 64 -8.82 12.87 -3.67
C THR A 64 -7.75 13.28 -2.67
N SER A 65 -7.38 12.40 -1.76
CA SER A 65 -6.32 12.66 -0.78
C SER A 65 -5.53 11.39 -0.46
N ILE A 66 -4.30 11.58 0.01
CA ILE A 66 -3.44 10.48 0.47
C ILE A 66 -4.10 9.78 1.66
N SER A 67 -4.64 10.56 2.59
CA SER A 67 -5.31 10.02 3.78
C SER A 67 -6.45 9.06 3.42
N ASP A 68 -7.26 9.41 2.42
CA ASP A 68 -8.36 8.57 1.98
C ASP A 68 -7.86 7.27 1.33
N CYS A 69 -6.76 7.34 0.57
CA CYS A 69 -6.16 6.14 0.00
C CYS A 69 -5.66 5.19 1.08
N ILE A 70 -4.98 5.72 2.09
CA ILE A 70 -4.49 4.91 3.21
C ILE A 70 -5.65 4.29 3.98
N THR A 71 -6.73 5.07 4.21
CA THR A 71 -7.91 4.56 4.91
C THR A 71 -8.55 3.40 4.15
N GLU A 72 -8.69 3.52 2.83
CA GLU A 72 -9.24 2.44 2.01
C GLU A 72 -8.34 1.20 2.03
N PHE A 73 -7.04 1.39 1.98
CA PHE A 73 -6.08 0.30 2.10
C PHE A 73 -6.23 -0.42 3.44
N GLU A 74 -6.37 0.32 4.53
CA GLU A 74 -6.50 -0.26 5.87
C GLU A 74 -7.77 -1.09 6.04
N LYS A 75 -8.85 -0.72 5.34
CA LYS A 75 -10.11 -1.45 5.40
C LYS A 75 -10.16 -2.66 4.49
N ALA A 76 -9.34 -2.69 3.44
CA ALA A 76 -9.43 -3.71 2.40
C ALA A 76 -9.03 -5.08 2.94
N LYS A 77 -9.90 -6.07 2.75
CA LYS A 77 -9.66 -7.44 3.19
C LYS A 77 -9.10 -8.28 2.05
N ILE A 78 -7.96 -7.85 1.53
CA ILE A 78 -7.32 -8.44 0.36
C ILE A 78 -6.33 -9.56 0.71
N TRP A 79 -6.07 -9.78 2.00
CA TRP A 79 -5.08 -10.73 2.47
C TRP A 79 -5.80 -12.01 2.97
N ASN A 80 -6.31 -12.80 2.02
CA ASN A 80 -7.08 -14.01 2.32
C ASN A 80 -8.30 -13.71 3.22
N GLY A 81 -9.01 -12.62 2.90
CA GLY A 81 -10.18 -12.19 3.66
C GLY A 81 -9.85 -11.41 4.93
N LYS A 82 -8.59 -11.07 5.12
CA LYS A 82 -8.13 -10.31 6.28
C LYS A 82 -7.63 -8.93 5.87
N SER A 83 -7.67 -7.99 6.81
CA SER A 83 -7.14 -6.65 6.60
C SER A 83 -5.63 -6.62 6.83
N PHE A 84 -5.00 -5.54 6.40
CA PHE A 84 -3.57 -5.34 6.62
C PHE A 84 -3.20 -5.46 8.11
N TRP A 85 -3.99 -4.84 8.99
CA TRP A 85 -3.73 -4.86 10.43
C TRP A 85 -3.77 -6.26 11.03
N GLU A 86 -4.52 -7.19 10.42
CA GLU A 86 -4.61 -8.56 10.90
C GLU A 86 -3.41 -9.40 10.47
N VAL A 87 -2.74 -9.04 9.38
CA VAL A 87 -1.66 -9.86 8.80
C VAL A 87 -0.29 -9.21 8.84
N GLU A 88 -0.18 -7.93 9.20
CA GLU A 88 1.09 -7.20 9.11
C GLU A 88 2.22 -7.84 9.93
N LYS A 89 1.89 -8.50 11.02
CA LYS A 89 2.88 -9.19 11.86
C LYS A 89 3.52 -10.38 11.14
N ASP A 90 2.84 -10.91 10.13
CA ASP A 90 3.34 -12.05 9.33
C ASP A 90 4.00 -11.58 8.04
N MET A 91 4.07 -10.28 7.81
CA MET A 91 4.70 -9.70 6.63
C MET A 91 6.14 -9.36 6.90
N GLN A 92 6.98 -9.51 5.88
CA GLN A 92 8.36 -9.09 5.91
C GLN A 92 8.53 -7.88 5.01
N TRP A 93 8.95 -6.75 5.58
CA TRP A 93 9.26 -5.54 4.82
C TRP A 93 10.67 -5.70 4.25
N VAL A 94 10.78 -5.64 2.93
CA VAL A 94 12.03 -5.90 2.22
C VAL A 94 12.55 -4.60 1.64
N ASP A 95 13.83 -4.30 1.89
CA ASP A 95 14.51 -3.18 1.24
C ASP A 95 15.12 -3.67 -0.07
N GLU A 96 14.79 -2.99 -1.14
CA GLU A 96 15.29 -3.32 -2.47
C GLU A 96 16.22 -2.22 -2.99
#